data_937fc82b5ca91b7f76536af44f169e0e
#
_entry.id   937fc82b5ca91b7f76536af44f169e0e
#
_cell.length_a   1.000
_cell.length_b   1.000
_cell.length_c   1.000
_cell.angle_alpha   90.00
_cell.angle_beta   90.00
_cell.angle_gamma   90.00
#
_symmetry.space_group_name_H-M   'P 1'
#
loop_
_entity.id
_entity.type
_entity.pdbx_description
1 polymer ?
#
loop_
_entity_poly.entity_id
_entity_poly.type
_entity_poly.pdbx_seq_one_letter_code
_entity_poly.pdbx_strand_id
1 'polypeptide(L)'
;MRTMNILLCIAITTGILSGLWGWVAVSLGLLSWAGFLGCTAYFACPQGGLKGLFISGCTLLSGVVWALVIMKGSALAPHVEILGYVMTGIVAFLMCVQAKHLLLSFVPGTFMGACATFAGQGDWKLVVPSLALGLLFGYAMKNSGLWLAARREKTQNITAVSE
;
A
#
# COMPACT_ATOMS: atom_id res chain seq x y z
N MET A 1 26.50 -2.24 11.80
CA MET A 1 25.75 -1.78 12.99
C MET A 1 24.69 -0.70 12.64
N ARG A 2 25.00 0.35 11.87
CA ARG A 2 24.07 1.46 11.55
C ARG A 2 22.76 1.00 10.90
N THR A 3 22.81 0.11 9.90
CA THR A 3 21.64 -0.41 9.19
C THR A 3 20.73 -1.26 10.09
N MET A 4 21.30 -2.04 11.00
CA MET A 4 20.55 -2.82 12.00
C MET A 4 19.74 -1.94 12.95
N ASN A 5 20.30 -0.80 13.36
CA ASN A 5 19.60 0.12 14.26
C ASN A 5 18.40 0.79 13.57
N ILE A 6 18.53 1.18 12.30
CA ILE A 6 17.43 1.77 11.49
C ILE A 6 16.31 0.75 11.30
N LEU A 7 16.64 -0.48 10.91
CA LEU A 7 15.67 -1.55 10.73
C LEU A 7 14.89 -1.84 12.01
N LEU A 8 15.58 -1.91 13.16
CA LEU A 8 14.96 -2.15 14.46
C LEU A 8 13.99 -1.02 14.84
N CYS A 9 14.36 0.24 14.60
CA CYS A 9 13.48 1.38 14.85
C CYS A 9 12.22 1.32 13.99
N ILE A 10 12.36 1.01 12.71
CA ILE A 10 11.20 0.84 11.81
C ILE A 10 10.36 -0.36 12.26
N ALA A 11 10.98 -1.47 12.67
CA ALA A 11 10.25 -2.65 13.12
C ALA A 11 9.41 -2.37 14.40
N ILE A 12 9.96 -1.64 15.36
CA ILE A 12 9.24 -1.25 16.57
C ILE A 12 8.03 -0.38 16.23
N THR A 13 8.23 0.68 15.45
CA THR A 13 7.12 1.58 15.06
C THR A 13 6.08 0.86 14.22
N THR A 14 6.49 -0.04 13.33
CA THR A 14 5.59 -0.87 12.53
C THR A 14 4.78 -1.79 13.42
N GLY A 15 5.40 -2.47 14.38
CA GLY A 15 4.69 -3.38 15.29
C GLY A 15 3.60 -2.67 16.10
N ILE A 16 3.95 -1.52 16.72
CA ILE A 16 3.00 -0.73 17.51
C ILE A 16 1.84 -0.23 16.64
N LEU A 17 2.15 0.40 15.50
CA LEU A 17 1.14 0.98 14.62
C LEU A 17 0.31 -0.07 13.88
N SER A 18 0.85 -1.28 13.65
CA SER A 18 0.06 -2.40 13.10
C SER A 18 -1.00 -2.88 14.08
N GLY A 19 -0.67 -2.96 15.38
CA GLY A 19 -1.66 -3.28 16.41
C GLY A 19 -2.74 -2.20 16.51
N LEU A 20 -2.33 -0.93 16.47
CA LEU A 20 -3.27 0.20 16.45
C LEU A 20 -4.17 0.18 15.21
N TRP A 21 -3.60 -0.12 14.02
CA TRP A 21 -4.37 -0.27 12.79
C TRP A 21 -5.44 -1.36 12.92
N GLY A 22 -5.09 -2.53 13.47
CA GLY A 22 -6.05 -3.61 13.67
C GLY A 22 -7.25 -3.17 14.51
N TRP A 23 -7.00 -2.45 15.60
CA TRP A 23 -8.05 -1.89 16.46
C TRP A 23 -8.90 -0.84 15.73
N VAL A 24 -8.28 0.10 15.02
CA VAL A 24 -8.97 1.16 14.25
C VAL A 24 -9.84 0.54 13.16
N ALA A 25 -9.31 -0.43 12.41
CA ALA A 25 -10.04 -1.10 11.33
C ALA A 25 -11.31 -1.78 11.84
N VAL A 26 -11.21 -2.52 12.93
CA VAL A 26 -12.39 -3.17 13.54
C VAL A 26 -13.38 -2.15 14.06
N SER A 27 -12.92 -1.09 14.74
CA SER A 27 -13.77 -0.04 15.30
C SER A 27 -14.55 0.74 14.24
N LEU A 28 -13.99 0.89 13.03
CA LEU A 28 -14.61 1.60 11.91
C LEU A 28 -15.33 0.66 10.93
N GLY A 29 -15.36 -0.65 11.19
CA GLY A 29 -15.95 -1.64 10.29
C GLY A 29 -15.23 -1.75 8.95
N LEU A 30 -13.91 -1.47 8.93
CA LEU A 30 -13.07 -1.53 7.74
C LEU A 30 -12.39 -2.89 7.58
N LEU A 31 -11.90 -3.13 6.37
CA LEU A 31 -11.19 -4.35 6.03
C LEU A 31 -9.72 -4.25 6.50
N SER A 32 -9.40 -4.83 7.65
CA SER A 32 -8.05 -4.78 8.23
C SER A 32 -6.98 -5.29 7.27
N TRP A 33 -7.24 -6.40 6.58
CA TRP A 33 -6.32 -6.97 5.60
C TRP A 33 -6.08 -6.03 4.39
N ALA A 34 -7.10 -5.28 3.93
CA ALA A 34 -6.94 -4.32 2.85
C ALA A 34 -6.04 -3.13 3.28
N GLY A 35 -6.15 -2.70 4.54
CA GLY A 35 -5.24 -1.70 5.07
C GLY A 35 -3.79 -2.17 5.13
N PHE A 36 -3.54 -3.44 5.45
CA PHE A 36 -2.18 -3.99 5.35
C PHE A 36 -1.64 -3.96 3.92
N LEU A 37 -2.47 -4.17 2.89
CA LEU A 37 -2.06 -3.97 1.50
C LEU A 37 -1.72 -2.50 1.20
N GLY A 38 -2.47 -1.55 1.76
CA GLY A 38 -2.14 -0.13 1.70
C GLY A 38 -0.79 0.20 2.35
N CYS A 39 -0.53 -0.33 3.56
CA CYS A 39 0.77 -0.22 4.22
C CYS A 39 1.89 -0.79 3.33
N THR A 40 1.70 -2.00 2.81
CA THR A 40 2.68 -2.68 1.96
C THR A 40 2.99 -1.89 0.71
N ALA A 41 1.99 -1.28 0.08
CA ALA A 41 2.18 -0.43 -1.09
C ALA A 41 3.13 0.74 -0.80
N TYR A 42 2.98 1.40 0.37
CA TYR A 42 3.91 2.46 0.75
C TYR A 42 5.34 1.96 1.03
N PHE A 43 5.47 0.83 1.74
CA PHE A 43 6.80 0.25 2.04
C PHE A 43 7.54 -0.18 0.78
N ALA A 44 6.83 -0.75 -0.18
CA ALA A 44 7.38 -1.25 -1.44
C ALA A 44 7.61 -0.14 -2.48
N CYS A 45 7.02 1.05 -2.31
CA CYS A 45 7.20 2.15 -3.24
C CYS A 45 8.67 2.64 -3.23
N PRO A 46 9.34 2.71 -4.40
CA PRO A 46 10.72 3.19 -4.49
C PRO A 46 10.89 4.65 -4.04
N GLN A 47 9.85 5.46 -4.24
CA GLN A 47 9.82 6.85 -3.78
C GLN A 47 9.44 6.92 -2.32
N GLY A 48 10.20 7.71 -1.54
CA GLY A 48 9.91 7.97 -0.14
C GLY A 48 9.08 9.24 0.08
N GLY A 49 8.72 9.48 1.33
CA GLY A 49 8.04 10.71 1.75
C GLY A 49 6.66 10.90 1.13
N LEU A 50 6.24 12.16 1.01
CA LEU A 50 4.92 12.50 0.44
C LEU A 50 4.78 12.10 -1.02
N LYS A 51 5.88 12.16 -1.81
CA LYS A 51 5.84 11.73 -3.22
C LYS A 51 5.49 10.25 -3.33
N GLY A 52 6.11 9.39 -2.51
CA GLY A 52 5.78 7.97 -2.46
C GLY A 52 4.35 7.71 -2.01
N LEU A 53 3.85 8.50 -1.03
CA LEU A 53 2.46 8.43 -0.57
C LEU A 53 1.47 8.69 -1.72
N PHE A 54 1.68 9.77 -2.49
CA PHE A 54 0.81 10.11 -3.61
C PHE A 54 0.88 9.07 -4.73
N ILE A 55 2.07 8.63 -5.12
CA ILE A 55 2.24 7.61 -6.17
C ILE A 55 1.57 6.30 -5.76
N SER A 56 1.80 5.83 -4.54
CA SER A 56 1.17 4.62 -4.03
C SER A 56 -0.36 4.76 -3.96
N GLY A 57 -0.87 5.90 -3.53
CA GLY A 57 -2.31 6.19 -3.51
C GLY A 57 -2.93 6.15 -4.90
N CYS A 58 -2.34 6.85 -5.87
CA CYS A 58 -2.83 6.86 -7.26
C CYS A 58 -2.81 5.46 -7.89
N THR A 59 -1.75 4.68 -7.65
CA THR A 59 -1.64 3.33 -8.20
C THR A 59 -2.62 2.36 -7.55
N LEU A 60 -2.81 2.41 -6.23
CA LEU A 60 -3.82 1.62 -5.53
C LEU A 60 -5.23 1.90 -6.08
N LEU A 61 -5.60 3.18 -6.20
CA LEU A 61 -6.91 3.59 -6.73
C LEU A 61 -7.09 3.16 -8.20
N SER A 62 -6.06 3.31 -9.03
CA SER A 62 -6.07 2.80 -10.40
C SER A 62 -6.33 1.29 -10.43
N GLY A 63 -5.70 0.53 -9.52
CA GLY A 63 -5.93 -0.91 -9.40
C GLY A 63 -7.36 -1.28 -9.02
N VAL A 64 -7.97 -0.53 -8.12
CA VAL A 64 -9.40 -0.70 -7.77
C VAL A 64 -10.28 -0.51 -9.02
N VAL A 65 -10.04 0.55 -9.78
CA VAL A 65 -10.80 0.83 -11.02
C VAL A 65 -10.64 -0.30 -12.02
N TRP A 66 -9.42 -0.76 -12.29
CA TRP A 66 -9.16 -1.85 -13.22
C TRP A 66 -9.80 -3.17 -12.80
N ALA A 67 -9.77 -3.50 -11.52
CA ALA A 67 -10.45 -4.70 -11.01
C ALA A 67 -11.96 -4.63 -11.20
N LEU A 68 -12.58 -3.47 -10.96
CA LEU A 68 -14.01 -3.28 -11.21
C LEU A 68 -14.34 -3.40 -12.70
N VAL A 69 -13.46 -2.94 -13.60
CA VAL A 69 -13.61 -3.12 -15.05
C VAL A 69 -13.58 -4.62 -15.41
N ILE A 70 -12.63 -5.38 -14.86
CA ILE A 70 -12.56 -6.84 -15.08
C ILE A 70 -13.83 -7.52 -14.57
N MET A 71 -14.25 -7.24 -13.34
CA MET A 71 -15.41 -7.88 -12.72
C MET A 71 -16.70 -7.59 -13.49
N LYS A 72 -16.93 -6.32 -13.85
CA LYS A 72 -18.11 -5.92 -14.63
C LYS A 72 -18.06 -6.44 -16.05
N GLY A 73 -16.88 -6.39 -16.70
CA GLY A 73 -16.70 -6.88 -18.06
C GLY A 73 -16.93 -8.39 -18.16
N SER A 74 -16.41 -9.16 -17.21
CA SER A 74 -16.63 -10.61 -17.17
C SER A 74 -18.09 -10.97 -16.89
N ALA A 75 -18.81 -10.13 -16.14
CA ALA A 75 -20.22 -10.32 -15.83
C ALA A 75 -21.16 -10.09 -17.03
N LEU A 76 -20.71 -9.47 -18.13
CA LEU A 76 -21.51 -9.24 -19.34
C LEU A 76 -21.84 -10.53 -20.08
N ALA A 77 -20.98 -11.55 -19.99
CA ALA A 77 -21.22 -12.85 -20.62
C ALA A 77 -20.76 -13.99 -19.68
N PRO A 78 -21.49 -14.27 -18.61
CA PRO A 78 -21.07 -15.23 -17.58
C PRO A 78 -20.95 -16.68 -18.08
N HIS A 79 -21.54 -16.97 -19.25
CA HIS A 79 -21.47 -18.30 -19.89
C HIS A 79 -20.20 -18.50 -20.73
N VAL A 80 -19.41 -17.44 -20.93
CA VAL A 80 -18.18 -17.45 -21.74
C VAL A 80 -16.99 -17.23 -20.85
N GLU A 81 -16.52 -18.28 -20.16
CA GLU A 81 -15.37 -18.19 -19.23
C GLU A 81 -14.13 -17.57 -19.88
N ILE A 82 -13.88 -17.86 -21.16
CA ILE A 82 -12.74 -17.33 -21.89
C ILE A 82 -12.74 -15.80 -21.96
N LEU A 83 -13.92 -15.17 -21.93
CA LEU A 83 -14.02 -13.71 -21.91
C LEU A 83 -13.38 -13.12 -20.66
N GLY A 84 -13.57 -13.75 -19.51
CA GLY A 84 -12.96 -13.32 -18.25
C GLY A 84 -11.42 -13.36 -18.31
N TYR A 85 -10.87 -14.43 -18.89
CA TYR A 85 -9.41 -14.56 -19.05
C TYR A 85 -8.84 -13.53 -20.02
N VAL A 86 -9.51 -13.32 -21.16
CA VAL A 86 -9.10 -12.32 -22.16
C VAL A 86 -9.18 -10.91 -21.58
N MET A 87 -10.26 -10.57 -20.88
CA MET A 87 -10.42 -9.28 -20.20
C MET A 87 -9.32 -9.06 -19.18
N THR A 88 -9.01 -10.06 -18.38
CA THR A 88 -7.93 -9.99 -17.39
C THR A 88 -6.59 -9.73 -18.07
N GLY A 89 -6.28 -10.43 -19.16
CA GLY A 89 -5.04 -10.24 -19.92
C GLY A 89 -4.90 -8.84 -20.50
N ILE A 90 -5.97 -8.33 -21.14
CA ILE A 90 -6.00 -6.97 -21.70
C ILE A 90 -5.80 -5.93 -20.59
N VAL A 91 -6.54 -6.05 -19.50
CA VAL A 91 -6.46 -5.09 -18.41
C VAL A 91 -5.09 -5.14 -17.72
N ALA A 92 -4.52 -6.33 -17.49
CA ALA A 92 -3.18 -6.46 -16.94
C ALA A 92 -2.12 -5.79 -17.84
N PHE A 93 -2.24 -5.93 -19.16
CA PHE A 93 -1.41 -5.21 -20.11
C PHE A 93 -1.56 -3.69 -19.95
N LEU A 94 -2.79 -3.17 -19.88
CA LEU A 94 -3.06 -1.74 -19.69
C LEU A 94 -2.54 -1.22 -18.36
N MET A 95 -2.64 -2.01 -17.26
CA MET A 95 -2.07 -1.69 -15.96
C MET A 95 -0.54 -1.52 -16.03
N CYS A 96 0.14 -2.26 -16.89
CA CYS A 96 1.58 -2.08 -17.11
C CYS A 96 1.87 -0.87 -18.00
N VAL A 97 1.10 -0.64 -19.06
CA VAL A 97 1.30 0.48 -19.98
C VAL A 97 1.07 1.83 -19.31
N GLN A 98 0.11 1.95 -18.40
CA GLN A 98 -0.15 3.19 -17.65
C GLN A 98 1.07 3.66 -16.81
N ALA A 99 2.01 2.77 -16.51
CA ALA A 99 3.22 3.11 -15.76
C ALA A 99 4.14 4.11 -16.47
N LYS A 100 3.88 4.43 -17.74
CA LYS A 100 4.51 5.55 -18.45
C LYS A 100 4.21 6.90 -17.79
N HIS A 101 3.09 7.02 -17.07
CA HIS A 101 2.75 8.21 -16.30
C HIS A 101 3.36 8.14 -14.90
N LEU A 102 4.03 9.21 -14.47
CA LEU A 102 4.77 9.27 -13.21
C LEU A 102 3.93 8.87 -11.99
N LEU A 103 2.68 9.33 -11.92
CA LEU A 103 1.77 9.02 -10.81
C LEU A 103 1.27 7.57 -10.80
N LEU A 104 1.40 6.86 -11.92
CA LEU A 104 0.97 5.47 -12.10
C LEU A 104 2.17 4.52 -12.32
N SER A 105 3.40 5.02 -12.08
CA SER A 105 4.64 4.30 -12.37
C SER A 105 4.89 3.11 -11.44
N PHE A 106 4.24 3.05 -10.29
CA PHE A 106 4.40 1.96 -9.33
C PHE A 106 3.42 0.82 -9.60
N VAL A 107 3.73 0.00 -10.61
CA VAL A 107 2.89 -1.13 -11.07
C VAL A 107 2.49 -2.08 -9.93
N PRO A 108 3.38 -2.49 -8.98
CA PRO A 108 2.96 -3.34 -7.88
C PRO A 108 1.81 -2.75 -7.04
N GLY A 109 1.77 -1.43 -6.86
CA GLY A 109 0.67 -0.76 -6.17
C GLY A 109 -0.66 -0.92 -6.90
N THR A 110 -0.65 -0.85 -8.24
CA THR A 110 -1.84 -1.10 -9.06
C THR A 110 -2.35 -2.53 -8.87
N PHE A 111 -1.46 -3.52 -8.90
CA PHE A 111 -1.86 -4.92 -8.64
C PHE A 111 -2.38 -5.12 -7.21
N MET A 112 -1.78 -4.48 -6.19
CA MET A 112 -2.27 -4.54 -4.82
C MET A 112 -3.70 -3.98 -4.69
N GLY A 113 -3.99 -2.86 -5.35
CA GLY A 113 -5.33 -2.28 -5.40
C GLY A 113 -6.34 -3.21 -6.08
N ALA A 114 -5.94 -3.85 -7.18
CA ALA A 114 -6.78 -4.83 -7.87
C ALA A 114 -7.04 -6.06 -7.00
N CYS A 115 -6.00 -6.65 -6.38
CA CYS A 115 -6.14 -7.79 -5.48
C CYS A 115 -7.07 -7.47 -4.30
N ALA A 116 -6.92 -6.27 -3.71
CA ALA A 116 -7.81 -5.84 -2.63
C ALA A 116 -9.28 -5.79 -3.08
N THR A 117 -9.53 -5.34 -4.30
CA THR A 117 -10.89 -5.24 -4.83
C THR A 117 -11.49 -6.61 -5.13
N PHE A 118 -10.70 -7.53 -5.69
CA PHE A 118 -11.15 -8.91 -5.90
C PHE A 118 -11.46 -9.62 -4.57
N ALA A 119 -10.57 -9.52 -3.60
CA ALA A 119 -10.77 -10.11 -2.28
C ALA A 119 -11.95 -9.46 -1.52
N GLY A 120 -12.20 -8.18 -1.74
CA GLY A 120 -13.37 -7.45 -1.23
C GLY A 120 -14.63 -7.62 -2.07
N GLN A 121 -14.65 -8.57 -3.02
CA GLN A 121 -15.80 -8.89 -3.88
C GLN A 121 -16.38 -7.67 -4.62
N GLY A 122 -15.54 -6.69 -4.93
CA GLY A 122 -15.93 -5.47 -5.64
C GLY A 122 -16.58 -4.39 -4.76
N ASP A 123 -16.63 -4.58 -3.45
CA ASP A 123 -17.12 -3.53 -2.53
C ASP A 123 -16.07 -2.43 -2.35
N TRP A 124 -15.98 -1.57 -3.35
CA TRP A 124 -15.05 -0.45 -3.36
C TRP A 124 -15.29 0.55 -2.23
N LYS A 125 -16.54 0.59 -1.67
CA LYS A 125 -16.90 1.50 -0.57
C LYS A 125 -16.19 1.13 0.73
N LEU A 126 -15.88 -0.14 0.94
CA LEU A 126 -15.07 -0.63 2.06
C LEU A 126 -13.59 -0.74 1.69
N VAL A 127 -13.28 -1.17 0.47
CA VAL A 127 -11.90 -1.38 0.02
C VAL A 127 -11.12 -0.08 -0.05
N VAL A 128 -11.67 0.97 -0.69
CA VAL A 128 -10.96 2.25 -0.89
C VAL A 128 -10.59 2.93 0.43
N PRO A 129 -11.50 3.14 1.39
CA PRO A 129 -11.12 3.75 2.66
C PRO A 129 -10.15 2.89 3.47
N SER A 130 -10.27 1.55 3.40
CA SER A 130 -9.33 0.64 4.05
C SER A 130 -7.92 0.75 3.48
N LEU A 131 -7.78 0.78 2.15
CA LEU A 131 -6.50 0.99 1.47
C LEU A 131 -5.91 2.37 1.78
N ALA A 132 -6.73 3.43 1.75
CA ALA A 132 -6.28 4.80 2.00
C ALA A 132 -5.76 4.98 3.44
N LEU A 133 -6.52 4.52 4.43
CA LEU A 133 -6.08 4.59 5.82
C LEU A 133 -4.86 3.69 6.07
N GLY A 134 -4.84 2.48 5.51
CA GLY A 134 -3.67 1.62 5.58
C GLY A 134 -2.42 2.25 4.98
N LEU A 135 -2.56 2.92 3.84
CA LEU A 135 -1.47 3.68 3.20
C LEU A 135 -0.93 4.80 4.11
N LEU A 136 -1.82 5.53 4.79
CA LEU A 136 -1.44 6.56 5.77
C LEU A 136 -0.71 5.95 6.98
N PHE A 137 -1.17 4.81 7.48
CA PHE A 137 -0.47 4.07 8.52
C PHE A 137 0.91 3.60 8.06
N GLY A 138 1.06 3.09 6.84
CA GLY A 138 2.34 2.73 6.25
C GLY A 138 3.32 3.90 6.17
N TYR A 139 2.81 5.08 5.77
CA TYR A 139 3.58 6.33 5.80
C TYR A 139 4.03 6.67 7.23
N ALA A 140 3.12 6.62 8.21
CA ALA A 140 3.42 6.90 9.61
C ALA A 140 4.45 5.91 10.17
N MET A 141 4.30 4.61 9.94
CA MET A 141 5.21 3.55 10.38
C MET A 141 6.65 3.80 9.92
N LYS A 142 6.84 4.01 8.61
CA LYS A 142 8.16 4.19 8.01
C LYS A 142 8.82 5.49 8.46
N ASN A 143 8.07 6.61 8.44
CA ASN A 143 8.65 7.90 8.78
C ASN A 143 8.91 8.06 10.28
N SER A 144 8.05 7.55 11.17
CA SER A 144 8.31 7.56 12.61
C SER A 144 9.51 6.68 12.97
N GLY A 145 9.69 5.54 12.30
CA GLY A 145 10.86 4.68 12.47
C GLY A 145 12.16 5.36 12.04
N LEU A 146 12.16 6.04 10.89
CA LEU A 146 13.30 6.81 10.41
C LEU A 146 13.63 7.98 11.33
N TRP A 147 12.62 8.69 11.83
CA TRP A 147 12.80 9.77 12.78
C TRP A 147 13.39 9.28 14.12
N LEU A 148 12.92 8.15 14.62
CA LEU A 148 13.45 7.53 15.85
C LEU A 148 14.92 7.12 15.66
N ALA A 149 15.26 6.55 14.51
CA ALA A 149 16.64 6.17 14.19
C ALA A 149 17.58 7.40 14.16
N ALA A 150 17.13 8.48 13.52
CA ALA A 150 17.90 9.72 13.45
C ALA A 150 18.12 10.38 14.83
N ARG A 151 17.13 10.31 15.73
CA ARG A 151 17.29 10.78 17.11
C ARG A 151 18.31 9.96 17.88
N ARG A 152 18.24 8.63 17.79
CA ARG A 152 19.22 7.75 18.46
C ARG A 152 20.65 8.02 18.01
N GLU A 153 20.87 8.22 16.71
CA GLU A 153 22.18 8.51 16.16
C GLU A 153 22.76 9.84 16.72
N LYS A 154 21.92 10.89 16.82
CA LYS A 154 22.33 12.15 17.45
C LYS A 154 22.76 11.98 18.91
N THR A 155 22.00 11.22 19.69
CA THR A 155 22.32 10.97 21.12
C THR A 155 23.64 10.22 21.28
N GLN A 156 23.89 9.19 20.46
CA GLN A 156 25.16 8.45 20.51
C GLN A 156 26.37 9.31 20.15
N ASN A 157 26.25 10.20 19.16
CA ASN A 157 27.33 11.10 18.78
C ASN A 157 27.64 12.12 19.87
N ILE A 158 26.65 12.61 20.61
CA ILE A 158 26.87 13.55 21.72
C ILE A 158 27.60 12.84 22.87
N THR A 159 27.23 11.61 23.21
CA THR A 159 27.87 10.84 24.28
C THR A 159 29.34 10.53 23.93
N ALA A 160 29.62 10.18 22.67
CA ALA A 160 30.98 9.86 22.21
C ALA A 160 31.93 11.09 22.14
N VAL A 161 31.41 12.31 22.16
CA VAL A 161 32.22 13.56 22.17
C VAL A 161 32.46 14.05 23.60
N SER A 162 31.68 13.53 24.58
CA SER A 162 31.79 13.91 25.97
C SER A 162 32.73 12.99 26.81
N GLU A 163 33.22 11.91 26.21
CA GLU A 163 34.28 11.02 26.75
C GLU A 163 35.64 11.38 26.15
#